data_00ba483554978fa338976d198d57241a
#
_entry.id   00ba483554978fa338976d198d57241a
#
_cell.length_a   1.000
_cell.length_b   1.000
_cell.length_c   1.000
_cell.angle_alpha   90.00
_cell.angle_beta   90.00
_cell.angle_gamma   90.00
#
_symmetry.space_group_name_H-M   'P 1'
#
loop_
_entity.id
_entity.type
_entity.pdbx_description
1 polymer ?
#
loop_
_entity_poly.entity_id
_entity_poly.type
_entity_poly.pdbx_seq_one_letter_code
_entity_poly.pdbx_strand_id
1 'polypeptide(L)'
;MKICCCIHSLSPGGMERVMSELINGFIRNHGAEVHVILYGIERTVFYDIDARAVIHRPPFVFTNKHRTWCTLKTIQYLHKEIKRIAPDTVLSFGNYWNSLVLLATRGLKIPVYVSDRSSPAKNMGRFQNKLRDKLYPKATGVIAQTSKAKEYYDKLFTQKNYAIIGNPIRNIEIPKGNQREKIIVSVGRLIKTKHYDRMIKLFAELNRSDWKLVIVGGDAQNQNNMAKLQAQLAEMGNLENIELVGTQKDVERYLLCSSIFAFTSSSEGFPNVVGEAMSAGLPVVSYDCVAGPSDMIVDGENGYLVPVFDDELFKQRLLELMDDETKREAMGKKAKELIRQFEVEKIVDNFYRFITQKK
;
A
#
# COMPACT_ATOMS: atom_id res chain seq x y z
N MET A 1 -0.47 -15.87 22.97
CA MET A 1 -1.65 -15.73 22.13
C MET A 1 -1.36 -16.34 20.77
N LYS A 2 -2.29 -17.13 20.21
CA LYS A 2 -2.13 -17.82 18.94
C LYS A 2 -2.90 -17.06 17.84
N ILE A 3 -2.19 -16.56 16.85
CA ILE A 3 -2.75 -15.75 15.75
C ILE A 3 -2.63 -16.54 14.44
N CYS A 4 -3.73 -16.62 13.68
CA CYS A 4 -3.71 -17.21 12.34
C CYS A 4 -3.83 -16.10 11.29
N CYS A 5 -2.76 -15.88 10.52
CA CYS A 5 -2.71 -14.94 9.41
C CYS A 5 -3.06 -15.66 8.10
N CYS A 6 -4.13 -15.23 7.44
CA CYS A 6 -4.58 -15.79 6.16
C CYS A 6 -4.27 -14.83 5.01
N ILE A 7 -3.42 -15.25 4.10
CA ILE A 7 -3.04 -14.48 2.90
C ILE A 7 -2.86 -15.42 1.72
N HIS A 8 -3.12 -14.95 0.50
CA HIS A 8 -3.02 -15.81 -0.69
C HIS A 8 -1.58 -16.11 -1.10
N SER A 9 -0.65 -15.18 -0.92
CA SER A 9 0.78 -15.36 -1.20
C SER A 9 1.63 -14.46 -0.31
N LEU A 10 2.95 -14.69 -0.31
CA LEU A 10 3.98 -13.78 0.21
C LEU A 10 5.02 -13.44 -0.87
N SER A 11 4.60 -13.45 -2.14
CA SER A 11 5.38 -12.99 -3.30
C SER A 11 5.64 -11.49 -3.23
N PRO A 12 6.53 -10.91 -4.06
CA PRO A 12 6.80 -9.48 -4.06
C PRO A 12 5.52 -8.64 -4.27
N GLY A 13 5.14 -7.84 -3.27
CA GLY A 13 3.94 -7.00 -3.31
C GLY A 13 3.74 -6.18 -2.04
N GLY A 14 2.97 -5.09 -2.14
CA GLY A 14 2.76 -4.18 -1.01
C GLY A 14 1.94 -4.80 0.13
N MET A 15 0.92 -5.60 -0.20
CA MET A 15 0.08 -6.28 0.79
C MET A 15 0.86 -7.38 1.50
N GLU A 16 1.68 -8.11 0.76
CA GLU A 16 2.51 -9.21 1.21
C GLU A 16 3.61 -8.69 2.14
N ARG A 17 4.23 -7.54 1.81
CA ARG A 17 5.19 -6.86 2.68
C ARG A 17 4.55 -6.49 4.02
N VAL A 18 3.39 -5.87 3.99
CA VAL A 18 2.69 -5.50 5.23
C VAL A 18 2.39 -6.73 6.08
N MET A 19 1.91 -7.82 5.48
CA MET A 19 1.67 -9.05 6.24
C MET A 19 2.96 -9.62 6.85
N SER A 20 4.09 -9.56 6.14
CA SER A 20 5.37 -10.03 6.66
C SER A 20 5.85 -9.20 7.86
N GLU A 21 5.71 -7.87 7.80
CA GLU A 21 6.02 -6.98 8.93
C GLU A 21 5.13 -7.28 10.15
N LEU A 22 3.82 -7.52 9.93
CA LEU A 22 2.91 -7.87 11.01
C LEU A 22 3.25 -9.22 11.64
N ILE A 23 3.53 -10.25 10.83
CA ILE A 23 3.93 -11.58 11.32
C ILE A 23 5.16 -11.45 12.22
N ASN A 24 6.20 -10.78 11.72
CA ASN A 24 7.44 -10.58 12.46
C ASN A 24 7.22 -9.78 13.74
N GLY A 25 6.44 -8.70 13.67
CA GLY A 25 6.14 -7.86 14.83
C GLY A 25 5.30 -8.57 15.88
N PHE A 26 4.28 -9.35 15.49
CA PHE A 26 3.48 -10.15 16.44
C PHE A 26 4.35 -11.14 17.22
N ILE A 27 5.34 -11.75 16.55
CA ILE A 27 6.25 -12.69 17.19
C ILE A 27 7.29 -11.97 18.07
N ARG A 28 7.96 -10.92 17.55
CA ARG A 28 9.08 -10.27 18.21
C ARG A 28 8.65 -9.36 19.35
N ASN A 29 7.59 -8.56 19.12
CA ASN A 29 7.18 -7.52 20.07
C ASN A 29 6.15 -8.04 21.08
N HIS A 30 5.31 -9.05 20.69
CA HIS A 30 4.22 -9.52 21.54
C HIS A 30 4.35 -11.00 21.94
N GLY A 31 5.39 -11.71 21.51
CA GLY A 31 5.58 -13.13 21.84
C GLY A 31 4.44 -14.04 21.37
N ALA A 32 3.73 -13.63 20.31
CA ALA A 32 2.62 -14.42 19.78
C ALA A 32 3.09 -15.67 19.05
N GLU A 33 2.34 -16.76 19.18
CA GLU A 33 2.44 -17.93 18.30
C GLU A 33 1.70 -17.63 17.00
N VAL A 34 2.44 -17.53 15.89
CA VAL A 34 1.87 -17.12 14.60
C VAL A 34 1.86 -18.25 13.60
N HIS A 35 0.66 -18.58 13.11
CA HIS A 35 0.41 -19.49 12.02
C HIS A 35 0.03 -18.71 10.76
N VAL A 36 0.65 -19.04 9.63
CA VAL A 36 0.41 -18.35 8.34
C VAL A 36 -0.16 -19.37 7.36
N ILE A 37 -1.36 -19.12 6.84
CA ILE A 37 -1.95 -19.98 5.81
C ILE A 37 -1.79 -19.29 4.45
N LEU A 38 -0.94 -19.89 3.57
CA LEU A 38 -0.72 -19.48 2.18
C LEU A 38 -1.56 -20.36 1.25
N TYR A 39 -2.68 -19.83 0.75
CA TYR A 39 -3.67 -20.64 0.02
C TYR A 39 -3.83 -20.27 -1.47
N GLY A 40 -3.03 -19.35 -1.99
CA GLY A 40 -3.05 -18.94 -3.39
C GLY A 40 -2.37 -19.93 -4.35
N ILE A 41 -2.20 -19.49 -5.59
CA ILE A 41 -1.50 -20.24 -6.64
C ILE A 41 -0.01 -20.26 -6.34
N GLU A 42 0.56 -19.10 -6.14
CA GLU A 42 1.97 -18.91 -5.81
C GLU A 42 2.14 -18.87 -4.29
N ARG A 43 3.04 -19.71 -3.78
CA ARG A 43 3.21 -19.94 -2.33
C ARG A 43 4.67 -19.81 -1.90
N THR A 44 5.47 -19.16 -2.74
CA THR A 44 6.84 -18.77 -2.39
C THR A 44 6.79 -17.67 -1.33
N VAL A 45 7.77 -17.67 -0.44
CA VAL A 45 7.97 -16.64 0.57
C VAL A 45 9.15 -15.80 0.12
N PHE A 46 8.87 -14.57 -0.29
CA PHE A 46 9.88 -13.65 -0.77
C PHE A 46 10.48 -12.80 0.36
N TYR A 47 9.64 -12.42 1.32
CA TYR A 47 10.05 -11.58 2.45
C TYR A 47 10.66 -12.43 3.56
N ASP A 48 11.55 -11.82 4.33
CA ASP A 48 12.11 -12.44 5.52
C ASP A 48 11.02 -12.59 6.60
N ILE A 49 10.74 -13.82 6.97
CA ILE A 49 9.75 -14.21 7.97
C ILE A 49 10.47 -14.84 9.15
N ASP A 50 10.14 -14.42 10.36
CA ASP A 50 10.68 -14.96 11.60
C ASP A 50 10.52 -16.49 11.62
N ALA A 51 11.60 -17.22 11.89
CA ALA A 51 11.65 -18.68 11.82
C ALA A 51 10.67 -19.38 12.80
N ARG A 52 10.14 -18.67 13.77
CA ARG A 52 9.10 -19.17 14.71
C ARG A 52 7.71 -19.19 14.09
N ALA A 53 7.48 -18.52 12.95
CA ALA A 53 6.20 -18.58 12.26
C ALA A 53 5.99 -19.96 11.61
N VAL A 54 4.81 -20.55 11.81
CA VAL A 54 4.45 -21.83 11.22
C VAL A 54 3.66 -21.62 9.94
N ILE A 55 4.22 -22.03 8.80
CA ILE A 55 3.60 -21.81 7.48
C ILE A 55 2.85 -23.04 7.02
N HIS A 56 1.56 -22.90 6.72
CA HIS A 56 0.66 -23.95 6.22
C HIS A 56 0.33 -23.72 4.75
N ARG A 57 0.33 -24.80 3.97
CA ARG A 57 0.01 -24.76 2.53
C ARG A 57 -0.97 -25.88 2.17
N PRO A 58 -1.97 -25.62 1.30
CA PRO A 58 -2.84 -26.67 0.82
C PRO A 58 -2.05 -27.75 0.07
N PRO A 59 -2.39 -29.04 0.24
CA PRO A 59 -1.70 -30.16 -0.44
C PRO A 59 -2.12 -30.33 -1.92
N PHE A 60 -2.85 -29.38 -2.48
CA PHE A 60 -3.31 -29.40 -3.87
C PHE A 60 -2.89 -28.13 -4.60
N VAL A 61 -2.80 -28.19 -5.93
CA VAL A 61 -2.51 -27.04 -6.81
C VAL A 61 -3.82 -26.40 -7.23
N PHE A 62 -3.89 -25.06 -7.14
CA PHE A 62 -5.01 -24.28 -7.67
C PHE A 62 -4.82 -24.10 -9.17
N THR A 63 -5.83 -24.45 -9.97
CA THR A 63 -5.80 -24.26 -11.43
C THR A 63 -6.98 -23.42 -11.89
N ASN A 64 -6.74 -22.48 -12.81
CA ASN A 64 -7.81 -21.64 -13.37
C ASN A 64 -8.81 -22.46 -14.21
N LYS A 65 -8.39 -23.58 -14.80
CA LYS A 65 -9.25 -24.50 -15.57
C LYS A 65 -10.41 -25.05 -14.72
N HIS A 66 -10.18 -25.28 -13.42
CA HIS A 66 -11.17 -25.80 -12.48
C HIS A 66 -11.40 -24.84 -11.31
N ARG A 67 -11.48 -23.54 -11.61
CA ARG A 67 -11.51 -22.46 -10.62
C ARG A 67 -12.56 -22.65 -9.52
N THR A 68 -13.81 -22.99 -9.89
CA THR A 68 -14.89 -23.17 -8.91
C THR A 68 -14.60 -24.32 -7.95
N TRP A 69 -14.17 -25.47 -8.48
CA TRP A 69 -13.81 -26.62 -7.67
C TRP A 69 -12.60 -26.35 -6.76
N CYS A 70 -11.57 -25.71 -7.30
CA CYS A 70 -10.41 -25.32 -6.50
C CYS A 70 -10.79 -24.32 -5.40
N THR A 71 -11.72 -23.41 -5.66
CA THR A 71 -12.23 -22.47 -4.65
C THR A 71 -12.94 -23.20 -3.51
N LEU A 72 -13.81 -24.17 -3.83
CA LEU A 72 -14.49 -25.02 -2.82
C LEU A 72 -13.49 -25.81 -1.98
N LYS A 73 -12.50 -26.43 -2.62
CA LYS A 73 -11.41 -27.13 -1.93
C LYS A 73 -10.61 -26.17 -1.02
N THR A 74 -10.37 -24.96 -1.47
CA THR A 74 -9.66 -23.95 -0.67
C THR A 74 -10.47 -23.58 0.57
N ILE A 75 -11.79 -23.36 0.44
CA ILE A 75 -12.67 -23.06 1.59
C ILE A 75 -12.66 -24.26 2.58
N GLN A 76 -12.76 -25.49 2.09
CA GLN A 76 -12.72 -26.69 2.94
C GLN A 76 -11.36 -26.84 3.65
N TYR A 77 -10.27 -26.57 2.94
CA TYR A 77 -8.93 -26.60 3.51
C TYR A 77 -8.79 -25.55 4.61
N LEU A 78 -9.15 -24.29 4.33
CA LEU A 78 -9.12 -23.21 5.30
C LEU A 78 -9.94 -23.55 6.55
N HIS A 79 -11.16 -24.11 6.38
CA HIS A 79 -11.99 -24.54 7.49
C HIS A 79 -11.30 -25.60 8.37
N LYS A 80 -10.80 -26.67 7.76
CA LYS A 80 -10.13 -27.77 8.47
C LYS A 80 -8.85 -27.28 9.16
N GLU A 81 -8.06 -26.49 8.46
CA GLU A 81 -6.76 -26.03 8.97
C GLU A 81 -6.92 -25.02 10.10
N ILE A 82 -7.81 -24.03 9.96
CA ILE A 82 -8.09 -23.06 11.04
C ILE A 82 -8.67 -23.78 12.27
N LYS A 83 -9.57 -24.77 12.06
CA LYS A 83 -10.09 -25.60 13.16
C LYS A 83 -9.00 -26.42 13.85
N ARG A 84 -8.03 -26.97 13.09
CA ARG A 84 -6.90 -27.74 13.60
C ARG A 84 -5.91 -26.88 14.40
N ILE A 85 -5.61 -25.67 13.88
CA ILE A 85 -4.74 -24.70 14.54
C ILE A 85 -5.39 -24.23 15.85
N ALA A 86 -6.72 -24.07 15.86
CA ALA A 86 -7.49 -23.53 16.97
C ALA A 86 -6.91 -22.19 17.49
N PRO A 87 -6.79 -21.16 16.61
CA PRO A 87 -6.20 -19.88 17.01
C PRO A 87 -7.15 -19.08 17.89
N ASP A 88 -6.59 -18.18 18.70
CA ASP A 88 -7.36 -17.21 19.46
C ASP A 88 -8.02 -16.15 18.57
N THR A 89 -7.39 -15.86 17.39
CA THR A 89 -7.88 -14.88 16.43
C THR A 89 -7.37 -15.18 15.03
N VAL A 90 -8.14 -14.76 14.00
CA VAL A 90 -7.78 -14.86 12.57
C VAL A 90 -7.71 -13.47 11.98
N LEU A 91 -6.59 -13.15 11.30
CA LEU A 91 -6.41 -11.96 10.48
C LEU A 91 -6.34 -12.34 9.00
N SER A 92 -7.21 -11.77 8.17
CA SER A 92 -7.27 -12.05 6.74
C SER A 92 -7.04 -10.79 5.91
N PHE A 93 -6.21 -10.90 4.85
CA PHE A 93 -5.88 -9.81 3.94
C PHE A 93 -6.38 -10.05 2.51
N GLY A 94 -6.94 -8.99 1.92
CA GLY A 94 -7.26 -8.88 0.51
C GLY A 94 -8.74 -9.06 0.16
N ASN A 95 -9.25 -8.15 -0.63
CA ASN A 95 -10.67 -7.98 -0.95
C ASN A 95 -11.36 -9.25 -1.46
N TYR A 96 -10.70 -9.97 -2.40
CA TYR A 96 -11.26 -11.24 -2.92
C TYR A 96 -11.19 -12.37 -1.91
N TRP A 97 -10.17 -12.36 -1.06
CA TRP A 97 -9.77 -13.47 -0.24
C TRP A 97 -10.46 -13.45 1.12
N ASN A 98 -10.74 -12.26 1.66
CA ASN A 98 -11.44 -12.07 2.93
C ASN A 98 -12.79 -12.81 2.96
N SER A 99 -13.55 -12.73 1.86
CA SER A 99 -14.83 -13.44 1.75
C SER A 99 -14.69 -14.95 1.84
N LEU A 100 -13.60 -15.54 1.29
CA LEU A 100 -13.34 -16.97 1.39
C LEU A 100 -13.02 -17.40 2.83
N VAL A 101 -12.22 -16.59 3.54
CA VAL A 101 -11.88 -16.85 4.94
C VAL A 101 -13.13 -16.75 5.82
N LEU A 102 -13.98 -15.72 5.61
CA LEU A 102 -15.25 -15.57 6.32
C LEU A 102 -16.23 -16.72 6.08
N LEU A 103 -16.26 -17.27 4.84
CA LEU A 103 -17.03 -18.48 4.55
C LEU A 103 -16.44 -19.73 5.24
N ALA A 104 -15.12 -19.86 5.19
CA ALA A 104 -14.41 -21.01 5.78
C ALA A 104 -14.52 -21.04 7.30
N THR A 105 -14.58 -19.90 7.96
CA THR A 105 -14.68 -19.78 9.43
C THR A 105 -16.10 -19.85 9.95
N ARG A 106 -17.10 -19.94 9.06
CA ARG A 106 -18.50 -20.04 9.46
C ARG A 106 -18.73 -21.28 10.34
N GLY A 107 -19.34 -21.07 11.51
CA GLY A 107 -19.58 -22.11 12.50
C GLY A 107 -18.42 -22.37 13.46
N LEU A 108 -17.25 -21.78 13.22
CA LEU A 108 -16.17 -21.76 14.19
C LEU A 108 -16.37 -20.57 15.14
N LYS A 109 -16.22 -20.79 16.44
CA LYS A 109 -16.32 -19.73 17.46
C LYS A 109 -14.97 -19.00 17.62
N ILE A 110 -14.38 -18.55 16.49
CA ILE A 110 -13.09 -17.88 16.45
C ILE A 110 -13.29 -16.46 15.92
N PRO A 111 -12.76 -15.43 16.57
CA PRO A 111 -12.78 -14.05 16.07
C PRO A 111 -12.06 -13.95 14.72
N VAL A 112 -12.70 -13.29 13.74
CA VAL A 112 -12.13 -13.08 12.39
C VAL A 112 -12.12 -11.60 12.07
N TYR A 113 -10.94 -11.10 11.79
CA TYR A 113 -10.70 -9.72 11.36
C TYR A 113 -10.26 -9.70 9.90
N VAL A 114 -10.83 -8.78 9.14
CA VAL A 114 -10.55 -8.65 7.70
C VAL A 114 -10.01 -7.27 7.37
N SER A 115 -9.04 -7.21 6.49
CA SER A 115 -8.49 -5.95 5.98
C SER A 115 -8.35 -5.99 4.46
N ASP A 116 -8.91 -4.98 3.80
CA ASP A 116 -8.70 -4.75 2.39
C ASP A 116 -7.39 -3.98 2.18
N ARG A 117 -6.68 -4.34 1.11
CA ARG A 117 -5.35 -3.77 0.83
C ARG A 117 -5.25 -3.19 -0.58
N SER A 118 -6.37 -2.77 -1.12
CA SER A 118 -6.48 -2.07 -2.42
C SER A 118 -7.52 -0.97 -2.32
N SER A 119 -7.64 -0.14 -3.36
CA SER A 119 -8.64 0.93 -3.39
C SER A 119 -10.02 0.42 -2.97
N PRO A 120 -10.71 1.08 -2.03
CA PRO A 120 -12.04 0.68 -1.56
C PRO A 120 -13.08 0.73 -2.69
N ALA A 121 -12.89 1.60 -3.68
CA ALA A 121 -13.75 1.74 -4.86
C ALA A 121 -13.46 0.69 -5.95
N LYS A 122 -12.50 -0.22 -5.74
CA LYS A 122 -12.17 -1.25 -6.73
C LYS A 122 -13.36 -2.15 -7.03
N ASN A 123 -13.80 -2.13 -8.28
CA ASN A 123 -14.86 -3.02 -8.73
C ASN A 123 -14.32 -4.44 -8.91
N MET A 124 -14.81 -5.36 -8.10
CA MET A 124 -14.46 -6.79 -8.16
C MET A 124 -15.46 -7.62 -8.99
N GLY A 125 -16.44 -6.96 -9.61
CA GLY A 125 -17.59 -7.60 -10.26
C GLY A 125 -18.78 -7.82 -9.32
N ARG A 126 -19.99 -7.86 -9.90
CA ARG A 126 -21.26 -7.87 -9.14
C ARG A 126 -21.33 -8.95 -8.06
N PHE A 127 -20.87 -10.14 -8.38
CA PHE A 127 -20.92 -11.28 -7.43
C PHE A 127 -20.01 -11.06 -6.22
N GLN A 128 -18.76 -10.68 -6.46
CA GLN A 128 -17.77 -10.49 -5.38
C GLN A 128 -18.12 -9.29 -4.50
N ASN A 129 -18.60 -8.20 -5.10
CA ASN A 129 -19.08 -7.04 -4.36
C ASN A 129 -20.24 -7.42 -3.42
N LYS A 130 -21.28 -8.10 -3.94
CA LYS A 130 -22.41 -8.56 -3.11
C LYS A 130 -21.97 -9.54 -2.02
N LEU A 131 -21.00 -10.40 -2.32
CA LEU A 131 -20.48 -11.35 -1.33
C LEU A 131 -19.74 -10.62 -0.19
N ARG A 132 -18.89 -9.65 -0.51
CA ARG A 132 -18.23 -8.77 0.46
C ARG A 132 -19.26 -8.07 1.34
N ASP A 133 -20.22 -7.37 0.73
CA ASP A 133 -21.21 -6.56 1.43
C ASP A 133 -22.09 -7.40 2.38
N LYS A 134 -22.31 -8.69 2.06
CA LYS A 134 -23.07 -9.64 2.90
C LYS A 134 -22.21 -10.27 4.02
N LEU A 135 -20.90 -10.45 3.77
CA LEU A 135 -20.04 -11.18 4.71
C LEU A 135 -19.27 -10.27 5.67
N TYR A 136 -18.85 -9.08 5.26
CA TYR A 136 -18.08 -8.19 6.13
C TYR A 136 -18.83 -7.76 7.41
N PRO A 137 -20.16 -7.54 7.40
CA PRO A 137 -20.90 -7.35 8.64
C PRO A 137 -20.79 -8.50 9.64
N LYS A 138 -20.41 -9.69 9.19
CA LYS A 138 -20.26 -10.90 10.03
C LYS A 138 -18.84 -11.11 10.55
N ALA A 139 -17.88 -10.32 10.09
CA ALA A 139 -16.54 -10.31 10.64
C ALA A 139 -16.59 -9.78 12.09
N THR A 140 -15.66 -10.23 12.92
CA THR A 140 -15.49 -9.67 14.28
C THR A 140 -15.08 -8.21 14.23
N GLY A 141 -14.28 -7.84 13.23
CA GLY A 141 -13.93 -6.45 12.94
C GLY A 141 -13.40 -6.28 11.52
N VAL A 142 -13.49 -5.05 11.02
CA VAL A 142 -12.97 -4.64 9.71
C VAL A 142 -11.89 -3.58 9.91
N ILE A 143 -10.75 -3.77 9.27
CA ILE A 143 -9.63 -2.83 9.30
C ILE A 143 -9.59 -2.10 7.96
N ALA A 144 -9.95 -0.82 7.97
CA ALA A 144 -9.79 0.08 6.85
C ALA A 144 -8.38 0.66 6.86
N GLN A 145 -7.77 0.84 5.69
CA GLN A 145 -6.43 1.41 5.60
C GLN A 145 -6.41 2.93 5.79
N THR A 146 -7.53 3.59 5.49
CA THR A 146 -7.67 5.05 5.45
C THR A 146 -9.05 5.47 5.94
N SER A 147 -9.17 6.72 6.35
CA SER A 147 -10.44 7.32 6.75
C SER A 147 -11.47 7.30 5.62
N LYS A 148 -11.04 7.65 4.40
CA LYS A 148 -11.88 7.59 3.19
C LYS A 148 -12.32 6.15 2.84
N ALA A 149 -11.48 5.15 3.12
CA ALA A 149 -11.87 3.75 2.93
C ALA A 149 -12.98 3.34 3.90
N LYS A 150 -12.89 3.78 5.17
CA LYS A 150 -13.96 3.55 6.16
C LYS A 150 -15.27 4.21 5.72
N GLU A 151 -15.24 5.50 5.33
CA GLU A 151 -16.43 6.22 4.83
C GLU A 151 -17.07 5.51 3.63
N TYR A 152 -16.26 4.95 2.74
CA TYR A 152 -16.75 4.19 1.61
C TYR A 152 -17.46 2.90 2.05
N TYR A 153 -16.89 2.17 3.02
CA TYR A 153 -17.50 0.95 3.55
C TYR A 153 -18.77 1.22 4.33
N ASP A 154 -18.86 2.32 5.08
CA ASP A 154 -20.07 2.72 5.81
C ASP A 154 -21.29 2.92 4.90
N LYS A 155 -21.04 3.26 3.61
CA LYS A 155 -22.10 3.37 2.58
C LYS A 155 -22.53 2.02 2.01
N LEU A 156 -21.71 0.96 2.17
CA LEU A 156 -21.96 -0.35 1.56
C LEU A 156 -22.56 -1.34 2.54
N PHE A 157 -22.15 -1.30 3.79
CA PHE A 157 -22.59 -2.24 4.82
C PHE A 157 -22.43 -1.66 6.22
N THR A 158 -23.21 -2.19 7.17
CA THR A 158 -23.10 -1.82 8.58
C THR A 158 -22.15 -2.75 9.30
N GLN A 159 -21.10 -2.20 9.90
CA GLN A 159 -20.18 -2.89 10.79
C GLN A 159 -19.97 -2.04 12.04
N LYS A 160 -20.02 -2.67 13.22
CA LYS A 160 -19.90 -1.95 14.51
C LYS A 160 -18.47 -1.85 15.01
N ASN A 161 -17.58 -2.73 14.56
CA ASN A 161 -16.20 -2.81 15.02
C ASN A 161 -15.23 -2.51 13.85
N TYR A 162 -14.86 -1.25 13.74
CA TYR A 162 -13.88 -0.76 12.77
C TYR A 162 -12.61 -0.28 13.45
N ALA A 163 -11.48 -0.49 12.77
CA ALA A 163 -10.26 0.27 13.00
C ALA A 163 -9.78 0.91 11.70
N ILE A 164 -9.20 2.10 11.78
CA ILE A 164 -8.46 2.72 10.70
C ILE A 164 -6.98 2.51 11.01
N ILE A 165 -6.33 1.60 10.27
CA ILE A 165 -4.92 1.26 10.49
C ILE A 165 -4.24 1.21 9.12
N GLY A 166 -3.36 2.18 8.86
CA GLY A 166 -2.58 2.29 7.63
C GLY A 166 -1.54 1.18 7.47
N ASN A 167 -0.69 1.33 6.47
CA ASN A 167 0.44 0.43 6.29
C ASN A 167 1.63 0.87 7.13
N PRO A 168 2.47 -0.08 7.57
CA PRO A 168 3.76 0.25 8.18
C PRO A 168 4.68 0.90 7.14
N ILE A 169 5.25 2.03 7.53
CA ILE A 169 6.25 2.78 6.76
C ILE A 169 7.61 2.59 7.42
N ARG A 170 8.61 2.23 6.61
CA ARG A 170 9.99 2.10 7.08
C ARG A 170 10.56 3.46 7.43
N ASN A 171 11.31 3.51 8.51
CA ASN A 171 12.11 4.69 8.79
C ASN A 171 13.31 4.72 7.83
N ILE A 172 13.40 5.80 7.05
CA ILE A 172 14.56 6.06 6.18
C ILE A 172 15.48 7.01 6.92
N GLU A 173 16.69 6.54 7.23
CA GLU A 173 17.71 7.35 7.88
C GLU A 173 18.34 8.31 6.87
N ILE A 174 18.40 9.59 7.22
CA ILE A 174 19.04 10.60 6.40
C ILE A 174 20.50 10.68 6.87
N PRO A 175 21.50 10.35 6.02
CA PRO A 175 22.91 10.43 6.40
C PRO A 175 23.30 11.86 6.80
N LYS A 176 24.25 11.98 7.75
CA LYS A 176 24.81 13.30 8.09
C LYS A 176 25.50 13.91 6.88
N GLY A 177 25.18 15.17 6.59
CA GLY A 177 25.70 15.87 5.41
C GLY A 177 25.05 15.47 4.09
N ASN A 178 23.92 14.78 4.13
CA ASN A 178 23.18 14.46 2.93
C ASN A 178 22.84 15.73 2.14
N GLN A 179 23.31 15.81 0.90
CA GLN A 179 23.00 16.90 -0.01
C GLN A 179 21.91 16.47 -0.97
N ARG A 180 20.91 17.35 -1.15
CA ARG A 180 19.83 17.12 -2.10
C ARG A 180 20.10 17.89 -3.38
N GLU A 181 19.77 17.23 -4.48
CA GLU A 181 19.81 17.85 -5.79
C GLU A 181 18.45 18.46 -6.12
N LYS A 182 18.41 19.39 -7.08
CA LYS A 182 17.16 19.94 -7.63
C LYS A 182 16.42 18.89 -8.46
N ILE A 183 15.94 17.84 -7.78
CA ILE A 183 15.24 16.69 -8.39
C ILE A 183 13.83 16.62 -7.80
N ILE A 184 12.86 16.54 -8.71
CA ILE A 184 11.52 16.06 -8.41
C ILE A 184 11.51 14.56 -8.71
N VAL A 185 11.23 13.74 -7.71
CA VAL A 185 11.16 12.29 -7.89
C VAL A 185 9.72 11.79 -7.79
N SER A 186 9.39 10.80 -8.62
CA SER A 186 8.16 10.06 -8.54
C SER A 186 8.43 8.56 -8.60
N VAL A 187 7.80 7.77 -7.74
CA VAL A 187 8.10 6.33 -7.59
C VAL A 187 6.84 5.50 -7.71
N GLY A 188 6.90 4.43 -8.50
CA GLY A 188 5.82 3.45 -8.58
C GLY A 188 5.78 2.69 -9.90
N ARG A 189 4.96 1.64 -9.95
CA ARG A 189 4.75 0.87 -11.17
C ARG A 189 4.18 1.75 -12.28
N LEU A 190 4.64 1.57 -13.50
CA LEU A 190 4.14 2.29 -14.67
C LEU A 190 2.78 1.73 -15.08
N ILE A 191 1.72 2.18 -14.42
CA ILE A 191 0.33 1.80 -14.67
C ILE A 191 -0.52 3.05 -14.93
N LYS A 192 -1.63 2.89 -15.64
CA LYS A 192 -2.50 3.99 -16.07
C LYS A 192 -2.92 4.92 -14.92
N THR A 193 -3.23 4.35 -13.75
CA THR A 193 -3.70 5.15 -12.60
C THR A 193 -2.63 6.03 -11.95
N LYS A 194 -1.36 5.86 -12.29
CA LYS A 194 -0.26 6.71 -11.82
C LYS A 194 -0.06 7.98 -12.65
N HIS A 195 -0.58 8.01 -13.88
CA HIS A 195 -0.57 9.16 -14.79
C HIS A 195 0.82 9.80 -14.99
N TYR A 196 1.85 8.96 -15.20
CA TYR A 196 3.20 9.46 -15.47
C TYR A 196 3.32 10.24 -16.78
N ASP A 197 2.47 9.92 -17.76
CA ASP A 197 2.31 10.68 -19.00
C ASP A 197 1.91 12.13 -18.72
N ARG A 198 1.01 12.33 -17.75
CA ARG A 198 0.60 13.65 -17.28
C ARG A 198 1.71 14.33 -16.48
N MET A 199 2.40 13.62 -15.58
CA MET A 199 3.53 14.16 -14.82
C MET A 199 4.62 14.73 -15.72
N ILE A 200 4.97 14.00 -16.79
CA ILE A 200 5.94 14.44 -17.79
C ILE A 200 5.51 15.76 -18.43
N LYS A 201 4.24 15.87 -18.85
CA LYS A 201 3.69 17.12 -19.43
C LYS A 201 3.73 18.27 -18.45
N LEU A 202 3.23 18.05 -17.22
CA LEU A 202 3.23 19.07 -16.17
C LEU A 202 4.63 19.60 -15.89
N PHE A 203 5.61 18.72 -15.77
CA PHE A 203 6.99 19.13 -15.52
C PHE A 203 7.59 19.90 -16.72
N ALA A 204 7.36 19.44 -17.93
CA ALA A 204 7.83 20.14 -19.14
C ALA A 204 7.25 21.57 -19.25
N GLU A 205 5.97 21.75 -18.91
CA GLU A 205 5.30 23.04 -18.90
C GLU A 205 5.86 24.05 -17.86
N LEU A 206 6.53 23.55 -16.79
CA LEU A 206 7.21 24.42 -15.82
C LEU A 206 8.40 25.16 -16.42
N ASN A 207 8.96 24.64 -17.52
CA ASN A 207 10.09 25.23 -18.25
C ASN A 207 11.31 25.57 -17.34
N ARG A 208 11.68 24.62 -16.47
CA ARG A 208 12.75 24.76 -15.47
C ARG A 208 13.92 23.83 -15.80
N SER A 209 14.87 24.34 -16.59
CA SER A 209 16.06 23.59 -16.98
C SER A 209 17.05 23.30 -15.83
N ASP A 210 16.93 24.05 -14.72
CA ASP A 210 17.75 23.87 -13.52
C ASP A 210 17.22 22.76 -12.60
N TRP A 211 16.06 22.16 -12.90
CA TRP A 211 15.46 21.04 -12.18
C TRP A 211 15.38 19.80 -13.07
N LYS A 212 15.37 18.63 -12.43
CA LYS A 212 15.17 17.33 -13.09
C LYS A 212 13.91 16.64 -12.58
N LEU A 213 13.24 15.91 -13.46
CA LEU A 213 12.20 14.94 -13.10
C LEU A 213 12.77 13.54 -13.24
N VAL A 214 12.74 12.75 -12.16
CA VAL A 214 13.17 11.36 -12.15
C VAL A 214 11.98 10.46 -11.83
N ILE A 215 11.62 9.55 -12.75
CA ILE A 215 10.55 8.57 -12.58
C ILE A 215 11.17 7.20 -12.35
N VAL A 216 10.97 6.66 -11.15
CA VAL A 216 11.50 5.38 -10.72
C VAL A 216 10.39 4.33 -10.74
N GLY A 217 10.52 3.33 -11.60
CA GLY A 217 9.57 2.23 -11.68
C GLY A 217 9.55 1.54 -13.02
N GLY A 218 9.03 0.34 -13.05
CA GLY A 218 8.91 -0.47 -14.25
C GLY A 218 7.47 -0.83 -14.58
N ASP A 219 7.30 -1.47 -15.72
CA ASP A 219 6.01 -1.95 -16.19
C ASP A 219 5.39 -2.98 -15.22
N ALA A 220 4.08 -2.92 -15.08
CA ALA A 220 3.34 -4.03 -14.50
C ALA A 220 3.30 -5.19 -15.51
N GLN A 221 3.08 -6.39 -14.99
CA GLN A 221 3.03 -7.60 -15.80
C GLN A 221 2.10 -7.45 -17.02
N ASN A 222 2.58 -7.83 -18.20
CA ASN A 222 1.89 -7.73 -19.48
C ASN A 222 1.50 -6.29 -19.91
N GLN A 223 2.26 -5.29 -19.47
CA GLN A 223 2.09 -3.89 -19.89
C GLN A 223 3.38 -3.38 -20.56
N ASN A 224 3.24 -2.37 -21.39
CA ASN A 224 4.35 -1.74 -22.12
C ASN A 224 4.24 -0.20 -22.00
N ASN A 225 4.16 0.28 -20.78
CA ASN A 225 3.99 1.71 -20.51
C ASN A 225 5.32 2.46 -20.56
N MET A 226 6.44 1.79 -20.25
CA MET A 226 7.78 2.38 -20.40
C MET A 226 8.01 2.86 -21.83
N ALA A 227 7.78 1.99 -22.83
CA ALA A 227 7.94 2.38 -24.23
C ALA A 227 7.01 3.52 -24.66
N LYS A 228 5.78 3.60 -24.11
CA LYS A 228 4.86 4.70 -24.39
C LYS A 228 5.37 6.03 -23.83
N LEU A 229 5.92 6.03 -22.60
CA LEU A 229 6.48 7.22 -21.99
C LEU A 229 7.76 7.67 -22.74
N GLN A 230 8.61 6.72 -23.18
CA GLN A 230 9.76 7.02 -24.03
C GLN A 230 9.36 7.63 -25.37
N ALA A 231 8.33 7.09 -26.02
CA ALA A 231 7.78 7.66 -27.26
C ALA A 231 7.27 9.09 -27.04
N GLN A 232 6.54 9.32 -25.95
CA GLN A 232 6.07 10.67 -25.58
C GLN A 232 7.24 11.65 -25.40
N LEU A 233 8.33 11.24 -24.72
CA LEU A 233 9.52 12.08 -24.56
C LEU A 233 10.18 12.39 -25.90
N ALA A 234 10.25 11.40 -26.81
CA ALA A 234 10.79 11.61 -28.16
C ALA A 234 9.94 12.63 -28.96
N GLU A 235 8.61 12.54 -28.89
CA GLU A 235 7.69 13.51 -29.50
C GLU A 235 7.85 14.93 -28.92
N MET A 236 8.23 15.04 -27.63
CA MET A 236 8.49 16.32 -26.95
C MET A 236 9.92 16.85 -27.14
N GLY A 237 10.74 16.23 -27.98
CA GLY A 237 12.11 16.65 -28.30
C GLY A 237 13.18 16.12 -27.34
N ASN A 238 12.94 14.98 -26.68
CA ASN A 238 13.87 14.33 -25.74
C ASN A 238 14.43 15.28 -24.69
N LEU A 239 13.55 15.77 -23.82
CA LEU A 239 13.91 16.66 -22.73
C LEU A 239 14.98 16.03 -21.83
N GLU A 240 16.20 16.56 -21.83
CA GLU A 240 17.37 16.01 -21.12
C GLU A 240 17.22 16.02 -19.60
N ASN A 241 16.31 16.83 -19.08
CA ASN A 241 16.01 16.93 -17.64
C ASN A 241 14.87 16.04 -17.17
N ILE A 242 14.41 15.07 -17.98
CA ILE A 242 13.45 14.04 -17.59
C ILE A 242 14.06 12.65 -17.76
N GLU A 243 14.11 11.88 -16.69
CA GLU A 243 14.72 10.57 -16.65
C GLU A 243 13.74 9.47 -16.24
N LEU A 244 13.63 8.41 -17.06
CA LEU A 244 12.89 7.19 -16.77
C LEU A 244 13.88 6.07 -16.41
N VAL A 245 14.11 5.85 -15.12
CA VAL A 245 15.19 4.94 -14.65
C VAL A 245 14.81 3.47 -14.58
N GLY A 246 13.55 3.14 -14.87
CA GLY A 246 13.08 1.76 -14.79
C GLY A 246 12.98 1.22 -13.37
N THR A 247 12.93 -0.10 -13.25
CA THR A 247 12.86 -0.79 -11.95
C THR A 247 14.20 -0.71 -11.25
N GLN A 248 14.20 -0.19 -10.02
CA GLN A 248 15.39 -0.08 -9.18
C GLN A 248 15.25 -0.94 -7.92
N LYS A 249 16.35 -1.55 -7.49
CA LYS A 249 16.41 -2.27 -6.20
C LYS A 249 16.55 -1.31 -5.03
N ASP A 250 17.37 -0.30 -5.21
CA ASP A 250 17.63 0.76 -4.23
C ASP A 250 16.84 2.01 -4.62
N VAL A 251 15.59 2.08 -4.19
CA VAL A 251 14.72 3.26 -4.36
C VAL A 251 15.09 4.36 -3.38
N GLU A 252 15.63 3.98 -2.21
CA GLU A 252 15.93 4.88 -1.11
C GLU A 252 16.95 5.96 -1.52
N ARG A 253 17.96 5.60 -2.31
CA ARG A 253 18.94 6.56 -2.82
C ARG A 253 18.30 7.69 -3.61
N TYR A 254 17.27 7.37 -4.43
CA TYR A 254 16.55 8.40 -5.22
C TYR A 254 15.74 9.33 -4.30
N LEU A 255 15.15 8.79 -3.23
CA LEU A 255 14.44 9.61 -2.26
C LEU A 255 15.41 10.50 -1.46
N LEU A 256 16.60 10.00 -1.14
CA LEU A 256 17.60 10.76 -0.36
C LEU A 256 18.29 11.86 -1.16
N CYS A 257 18.54 11.67 -2.46
CA CYS A 257 19.16 12.70 -3.31
C CYS A 257 18.16 13.74 -3.82
N SER A 258 16.86 13.46 -3.86
CA SER A 258 15.84 14.36 -4.40
C SER A 258 15.40 15.43 -3.40
N SER A 259 14.74 16.48 -3.91
CA SER A 259 14.26 17.63 -3.11
C SER A 259 12.74 17.67 -2.95
N ILE A 260 11.98 17.11 -3.90
CA ILE A 260 10.51 17.10 -3.89
C ILE A 260 10.03 15.74 -4.34
N PHE A 261 8.98 15.21 -3.71
CA PHE A 261 8.26 14.04 -4.19
C PHE A 261 6.95 14.45 -4.86
N ALA A 262 6.72 14.02 -6.09
CA ALA A 262 5.52 14.30 -6.84
C ALA A 262 4.69 13.04 -7.07
N PHE A 263 3.36 13.11 -6.85
CA PHE A 263 2.48 11.96 -6.90
C PHE A 263 1.16 12.24 -7.62
N THR A 264 1.04 11.79 -8.85
CA THR A 264 -0.11 12.03 -9.73
C THR A 264 -1.10 10.87 -9.80
N SER A 265 -1.10 9.96 -8.82
CA SER A 265 -2.03 8.83 -8.84
C SER A 265 -3.49 9.25 -8.63
N SER A 266 -4.40 8.68 -9.42
CA SER A 266 -5.84 8.90 -9.28
C SER A 266 -6.55 7.85 -8.42
N SER A 267 -5.88 6.76 -8.03
CA SER A 267 -6.50 5.68 -7.26
C SER A 267 -5.46 4.83 -6.51
N GLU A 268 -5.61 4.76 -5.20
CA GLU A 268 -4.76 3.98 -4.30
C GLU A 268 -5.59 3.18 -3.29
N GLY A 269 -4.93 2.27 -2.59
CA GLY A 269 -5.43 1.68 -1.34
C GLY A 269 -4.77 2.35 -0.14
N PHE A 270 -3.44 2.43 -0.18
CA PHE A 270 -2.58 3.19 0.73
C PHE A 270 -1.24 3.41 0.00
N PRO A 271 -0.86 4.66 -0.31
CA PRO A 271 0.32 4.93 -1.13
C PRO A 271 1.62 4.89 -0.31
N ASN A 272 2.16 3.68 -0.10
CA ASN A 272 3.39 3.48 0.68
C ASN A 272 4.53 4.40 0.25
N VAL A 273 4.67 4.63 -1.07
CA VAL A 273 5.75 5.46 -1.62
C VAL A 273 5.66 6.93 -1.18
N VAL A 274 4.46 7.44 -0.90
CA VAL A 274 4.27 8.78 -0.31
C VAL A 274 4.84 8.77 1.11
N GLY A 275 4.48 7.77 1.92
CA GLY A 275 5.02 7.62 3.27
C GLY A 275 6.54 7.42 3.28
N GLU A 276 7.09 6.65 2.34
CA GLU A 276 8.53 6.45 2.20
C GLU A 276 9.24 7.77 1.82
N ALA A 277 8.67 8.57 0.92
CA ALA A 277 9.19 9.90 0.59
C ALA A 277 9.18 10.83 1.80
N MET A 278 8.09 10.86 2.56
CA MET A 278 7.99 11.64 3.80
C MET A 278 9.00 11.15 4.85
N SER A 279 9.20 9.83 4.97
CA SER A 279 10.21 9.25 5.87
C SER A 279 11.64 9.63 5.47
N ALA A 280 11.90 9.80 4.16
CA ALA A 280 13.15 10.36 3.65
C ALA A 280 13.24 11.89 3.84
N GLY A 281 12.24 12.55 4.42
CA GLY A 281 12.22 13.99 4.66
C GLY A 281 11.92 14.82 3.41
N LEU A 282 11.18 14.28 2.44
CA LEU A 282 10.73 15.02 1.27
C LEU A 282 9.37 15.66 1.51
N PRO A 283 9.18 16.93 1.14
CA PRO A 283 7.85 17.50 0.96
C PRO A 283 7.17 16.81 -0.23
N VAL A 284 5.86 16.61 -0.14
CA VAL A 284 5.09 15.88 -1.13
C VAL A 284 4.09 16.80 -1.82
N VAL A 285 4.04 16.78 -3.15
CA VAL A 285 2.91 17.34 -3.92
C VAL A 285 2.13 16.16 -4.49
N SER A 286 0.89 15.98 -4.05
CA SER A 286 0.08 14.80 -4.36
C SER A 286 -1.31 15.14 -4.85
N TYR A 287 -1.80 14.45 -5.86
CA TYR A 287 -3.24 14.39 -6.06
C TYR A 287 -3.93 13.75 -4.84
N ASP A 288 -5.02 14.36 -4.36
CA ASP A 288 -5.86 13.83 -3.29
C ASP A 288 -6.81 12.75 -3.85
N CYS A 289 -6.24 11.62 -4.23
CA CYS A 289 -7.02 10.50 -4.75
C CYS A 289 -7.83 9.79 -3.65
N VAL A 290 -8.74 8.90 -4.07
CA VAL A 290 -9.80 8.31 -3.24
C VAL A 290 -9.32 7.68 -1.92
N ALA A 291 -8.08 7.24 -1.81
CA ALA A 291 -7.59 6.70 -0.53
C ALA A 291 -6.10 6.94 -0.37
N GLY A 292 -5.72 7.48 0.76
CA GLY A 292 -4.37 7.45 1.27
C GLY A 292 -3.62 8.76 1.42
N PRO A 293 -3.46 9.62 0.40
CA PRO A 293 -2.64 10.82 0.58
C PRO A 293 -3.11 11.71 1.74
N SER A 294 -4.40 11.98 1.85
CA SER A 294 -5.00 12.81 2.92
C SER A 294 -4.96 12.19 4.32
N ASP A 295 -4.61 10.93 4.46
CA ASP A 295 -4.35 10.32 5.78
C ASP A 295 -2.89 10.54 6.26
N MET A 296 -2.00 10.97 5.36
CA MET A 296 -0.57 11.21 5.64
C MET A 296 -0.18 12.69 5.48
N ILE A 297 -0.82 13.39 4.54
CA ILE A 297 -0.50 14.76 4.20
C ILE A 297 -1.52 15.69 4.86
N VAL A 298 -1.02 16.66 5.63
CA VAL A 298 -1.74 17.82 6.10
C VAL A 298 -1.39 18.97 5.15
N ASP A 299 -2.38 19.43 4.37
CA ASP A 299 -2.17 20.37 3.30
C ASP A 299 -1.52 21.69 3.80
N GLY A 300 -0.44 22.10 3.15
CA GLY A 300 0.35 23.27 3.50
C GLY A 300 1.34 23.09 4.66
N GLU A 301 1.30 21.98 5.43
CA GLU A 301 2.23 21.74 6.55
C GLU A 301 3.38 20.80 6.18
N ASN A 302 3.08 19.61 5.68
CA ASN A 302 4.05 18.57 5.37
C ASN A 302 4.02 18.12 3.89
N GLY A 303 3.24 18.80 3.09
CA GLY A 303 3.03 18.57 1.67
C GLY A 303 1.80 19.33 1.17
N TYR A 304 1.47 19.10 -0.08
CA TYR A 304 0.29 19.67 -0.71
C TYR A 304 -0.65 18.60 -1.24
N LEU A 305 -1.94 18.78 -0.99
CA LEU A 305 -3.02 17.98 -1.56
C LEU A 305 -3.70 18.77 -2.67
N VAL A 306 -3.68 18.22 -3.86
CA VAL A 306 -4.26 18.85 -5.06
C VAL A 306 -5.43 18.01 -5.55
N PRO A 307 -6.57 18.59 -5.90
CA PRO A 307 -7.66 17.84 -6.53
C PRO A 307 -7.16 17.04 -7.73
N VAL A 308 -7.67 15.80 -7.89
CA VAL A 308 -7.24 14.93 -8.99
C VAL A 308 -7.49 15.62 -10.33
N PHE A 309 -6.43 15.76 -11.13
CA PHE A 309 -6.41 16.42 -12.44
C PHE A 309 -6.51 17.95 -12.42
N ASP A 310 -6.37 18.60 -11.28
CA ASP A 310 -6.13 20.05 -11.21
C ASP A 310 -4.64 20.34 -11.50
N ASP A 311 -4.31 20.39 -12.79
CA ASP A 311 -2.94 20.52 -13.28
C ASP A 311 -2.34 21.88 -12.96
N GLU A 312 -3.14 22.94 -13.00
CA GLU A 312 -2.66 24.29 -12.73
C GLU A 312 -2.26 24.45 -11.27
N LEU A 313 -3.09 23.98 -10.35
CA LEU A 313 -2.74 24.00 -8.93
C LEU A 313 -1.54 23.08 -8.65
N PHE A 314 -1.44 21.92 -9.32
CA PHE A 314 -0.30 21.01 -9.15
C PHE A 314 1.02 21.68 -9.58
N LYS A 315 1.04 22.34 -10.73
CA LYS A 315 2.19 23.13 -11.21
C LYS A 315 2.54 24.26 -10.24
N GLN A 316 1.54 25.00 -9.78
CA GLN A 316 1.74 26.11 -8.82
C GLN A 316 2.42 25.59 -7.54
N ARG A 317 1.97 24.46 -6.98
CA ARG A 317 2.54 23.87 -5.77
C ARG A 317 3.96 23.35 -5.98
N LEU A 318 4.26 22.79 -7.16
CA LEU A 318 5.62 22.42 -7.52
C LEU A 318 6.53 23.65 -7.60
N LEU A 319 6.13 24.71 -8.33
CA LEU A 319 6.91 25.96 -8.45
C LEU A 319 7.18 26.58 -7.08
N GLU A 320 6.19 26.64 -6.22
CA GLU A 320 6.35 27.18 -4.86
C GLU A 320 7.46 26.45 -4.08
N LEU A 321 7.53 25.12 -4.17
CA LEU A 321 8.59 24.33 -3.52
C LEU A 321 9.93 24.38 -4.27
N MET A 322 9.91 24.58 -5.58
CA MET A 322 11.14 24.73 -6.37
C MET A 322 11.85 26.05 -6.07
N ASP A 323 11.08 27.12 -5.88
CA ASP A 323 11.60 28.47 -5.71
C ASP A 323 11.96 28.81 -4.27
N ASP A 324 11.32 28.19 -3.27
CA ASP A 324 11.55 28.44 -1.84
C ASP A 324 12.22 27.23 -1.15
N GLU A 325 13.54 27.28 -1.04
CA GLU A 325 14.32 26.23 -0.37
C GLU A 325 14.00 26.10 1.11
N THR A 326 13.87 27.23 1.81
CA THR A 326 13.57 27.26 3.25
C THR A 326 12.23 26.59 3.54
N LYS A 327 11.21 26.91 2.76
CA LYS A 327 9.89 26.28 2.86
C LYS A 327 9.95 24.79 2.55
N ARG A 328 10.67 24.43 1.49
CA ARG A 328 10.86 23.05 1.05
C ARG A 328 11.48 22.19 2.15
N GLU A 329 12.53 22.69 2.80
CA GLU A 329 13.21 21.99 3.89
C GLU A 329 12.34 21.90 5.15
N ALA A 330 11.69 22.99 5.54
CA ALA A 330 10.79 23.02 6.69
C ALA A 330 9.62 22.03 6.52
N MET A 331 9.00 22.01 5.33
CA MET A 331 7.92 21.10 4.99
C MET A 331 8.40 19.62 4.96
N GLY A 332 9.58 19.34 4.41
CA GLY A 332 10.19 18.02 4.43
C GLY A 332 10.51 17.51 5.83
N LYS A 333 11.02 18.38 6.72
CA LYS A 333 11.24 18.06 8.13
C LYS A 333 9.92 17.72 8.83
N LYS A 334 8.87 18.50 8.56
CA LYS A 334 7.53 18.24 9.12
C LYS A 334 6.94 16.95 8.57
N ALA A 335 7.17 16.63 7.29
CA ALA A 335 6.78 15.37 6.68
C ALA A 335 7.38 14.17 7.42
N LYS A 336 8.70 14.21 7.69
CA LYS A 336 9.40 13.17 8.45
C LYS A 336 8.90 13.04 9.90
N GLU A 337 8.52 14.12 10.53
CA GLU A 337 7.95 14.10 11.88
C GLU A 337 6.59 13.41 11.89
N LEU A 338 5.67 13.84 11.03
CA LEU A 338 4.28 13.38 11.03
C LEU A 338 4.12 11.93 10.55
N ILE A 339 4.98 11.47 9.62
CA ILE A 339 4.91 10.10 9.12
C ILE A 339 5.24 9.04 10.18
N ARG A 340 5.88 9.41 11.28
CA ARG A 340 6.23 8.51 12.38
C ARG A 340 5.03 7.81 13.03
N GLN A 341 3.82 8.34 12.85
CA GLN A 341 2.61 7.64 13.28
C GLN A 341 2.41 6.29 12.57
N PHE A 342 3.02 6.11 11.40
CA PHE A 342 2.98 4.89 10.59
C PHE A 342 4.23 4.02 10.72
N GLU A 343 5.11 4.28 11.70
CA GLU A 343 6.26 3.41 11.99
C GLU A 343 5.81 1.97 12.22
N VAL A 344 6.67 1.03 11.82
CA VAL A 344 6.35 -0.41 11.81
C VAL A 344 5.85 -0.87 13.17
N GLU A 345 6.53 -0.52 14.25
CA GLU A 345 6.21 -0.92 15.62
C GLU A 345 4.81 -0.42 16.02
N LYS A 346 4.49 0.84 15.73
CA LYS A 346 3.19 1.44 16.07
C LYS A 346 2.04 0.78 15.29
N ILE A 347 2.27 0.51 14.02
CA ILE A 347 1.25 -0.17 13.19
C ILE A 347 1.06 -1.61 13.64
N VAL A 348 2.14 -2.33 13.94
CA VAL A 348 2.07 -3.68 14.53
C VAL A 348 1.28 -3.69 15.81
N ASP A 349 1.55 -2.75 16.73
CA ASP A 349 0.84 -2.61 18.01
C ASP A 349 -0.65 -2.32 17.81
N ASN A 350 -0.99 -1.43 16.87
CA ASN A 350 -2.37 -1.10 16.56
C ASN A 350 -3.14 -2.30 16.01
N PHE A 351 -2.52 -3.07 15.09
CA PHE A 351 -3.10 -4.32 14.60
C PHE A 351 -3.27 -5.33 15.73
N TYR A 352 -2.21 -5.55 16.52
CA TYR A 352 -2.24 -6.52 17.61
C TYR A 352 -3.35 -6.19 18.61
N ARG A 353 -3.41 -4.95 19.11
CA ARG A 353 -4.45 -4.51 20.06
C ARG A 353 -5.85 -4.73 19.50
N PHE A 354 -6.07 -4.35 18.24
CA PHE A 354 -7.39 -4.46 17.61
C PHE A 354 -7.84 -5.91 17.43
N ILE A 355 -6.95 -6.81 16.97
CA ILE A 355 -7.32 -8.21 16.72
C ILE A 355 -7.32 -9.09 17.98
N THR A 356 -6.83 -8.58 19.11
CA THR A 356 -6.73 -9.30 20.38
C THR A 356 -7.68 -8.76 21.46
N GLN A 357 -8.47 -7.73 21.15
CA GLN A 357 -9.48 -7.20 22.06
C GLN A 357 -10.45 -8.31 22.49
N LYS A 358 -10.51 -8.57 23.81
CA LYS A 358 -11.58 -9.39 24.37
C LYS A 358 -12.90 -8.61 24.22
N LYS A 359 -13.89 -9.24 23.59
CA LYS A 359 -15.26 -8.71 23.59
C LYS A 359 -15.87 -8.81 24.98
#